data_ae31159f1beafd021a2fa7dce64435c9
#
_entry.id   ae31159f1beafd021a2fa7dce64435c9
#
_cell.length_a   1.000
_cell.length_b   1.000
_cell.length_c   1.000
_cell.angle_alpha   90.00
_cell.angle_beta   90.00
_cell.angle_gamma   90.00
#
_symmetry.space_group_name_H-M   'P 1'
#
loop_
_entity.id
_entity.type
_entity.pdbx_description
1 polymer ?
#
loop_
_entity_poly.entity_id
_entity_poly.type
_entity_poly.pdbx_seq_one_letter_code
_entity_poly.pdbx_strand_id
1 'polypeptide(L)'
;NRVRRQRQMCIRDSIKTDHILFIASGAFQLAKPSDLLPELQGRLPIRVELEALTSEDFKRILKEPDYSLIKQYVALLKTENVELEFAEDGIDAIANIASEVNATVENIGARRLHTIIEKILDEISFTATDRAGEKIIINKEYIDKNLDSLVKDTDLSKFIL
;
A
#
# COMPACT_ATOMS: atom_id res chain seq x y z
N ASN A 1 29.39 0.14 36.90
CA ASN A 1 28.08 -0.48 37.17
C ASN A 1 27.14 -0.50 35.94
N ARG A 2 27.21 0.49 35.08
CA ARG A 2 26.40 0.56 33.84
C ARG A 2 26.80 -0.52 32.82
N VAL A 3 28.10 -0.76 32.66
CA VAL A 3 28.63 -1.77 31.72
C VAL A 3 28.27 -3.20 32.16
N ARG A 4 28.21 -3.44 33.50
CA ARG A 4 27.82 -4.75 34.05
C ARG A 4 26.33 -5.05 33.84
N ARG A 5 25.45 -4.02 33.93
CA ARG A 5 24.01 -4.17 33.62
C ARG A 5 23.75 -4.45 32.14
N GLN A 6 24.45 -3.78 31.25
CA GLN A 6 24.34 -4.06 29.80
C GLN A 6 24.80 -5.48 29.44
N ARG A 7 25.88 -5.98 30.05
CA ARG A 7 26.31 -7.37 29.88
C ARG A 7 25.30 -8.39 30.42
N GLN A 8 24.68 -8.10 31.55
CA GLN A 8 23.64 -8.97 32.11
C GLN A 8 22.34 -8.97 31.28
N MET A 9 21.93 -7.83 30.68
CA MET A 9 20.80 -7.78 29.75
C MET A 9 21.08 -8.62 28.50
N CYS A 10 22.25 -8.48 27.88
CA CYS A 10 22.62 -9.26 26.70
C CYS A 10 22.69 -10.78 26.96
N ILE A 11 23.00 -11.21 28.19
CA ILE A 11 23.07 -12.63 28.55
C ILE A 11 21.69 -13.21 28.89
N ARG A 12 20.76 -12.39 29.43
CA ARG A 12 19.41 -12.83 29.79
C ARG A 12 18.47 -12.93 28.60
N ASP A 13 18.66 -12.11 27.58
CA ASP A 13 17.74 -11.97 26.44
C ASP A 13 18.33 -12.53 25.15
N SER A 14 19.27 -13.48 25.24
CA SER A 14 19.80 -14.18 24.06
C SER A 14 18.74 -15.13 23.49
N ILE A 15 18.43 -14.96 22.22
CA ILE A 15 17.54 -15.84 21.47
C ILE A 15 18.38 -16.77 20.60
N LYS A 16 18.03 -18.06 20.57
CA LYS A 16 18.62 -19.00 19.60
C LYS A 16 18.04 -18.73 18.23
N THR A 17 18.88 -18.43 17.25
CA THR A 17 18.49 -18.07 15.89
C THR A 17 18.60 -19.21 14.89
N ASP A 18 18.87 -20.43 15.36
CA ASP A 18 19.16 -21.59 14.51
C ASP A 18 17.99 -21.96 13.56
N HIS A 19 16.77 -21.60 13.95
CA HIS A 19 15.54 -21.91 13.20
C HIS A 19 14.83 -20.66 12.69
N ILE A 20 15.52 -19.52 12.60
CA ILE A 20 14.94 -18.27 12.10
C ILE A 20 15.34 -18.08 10.64
N LEU A 21 14.33 -17.89 9.78
CA LEU A 21 14.54 -17.47 8.40
C LEU A 21 14.67 -15.94 8.37
N PHE A 22 15.79 -15.44 7.86
CA PHE A 22 16.02 -14.01 7.67
C PHE A 22 15.66 -13.61 6.25
N ILE A 23 14.73 -12.68 6.11
CA ILE A 23 14.33 -12.11 4.83
C ILE A 23 14.63 -10.61 4.88
N ALA A 24 15.43 -10.13 3.91
CA ALA A 24 15.71 -8.72 3.73
C ALA A 24 15.07 -8.22 2.44
N SER A 25 14.47 -7.04 2.46
CA SER A 25 13.93 -6.39 1.27
C SER A 25 14.49 -4.97 1.14
N GLY A 26 14.64 -4.49 -0.08
CA GLY A 26 15.12 -3.14 -0.37
C GLY A 26 14.95 -2.78 -1.84
N ALA A 27 14.79 -1.49 -2.12
CA ALA A 27 14.79 -0.95 -3.47
C ALA A 27 16.23 -0.57 -3.84
N PHE A 28 16.87 -1.35 -4.70
CA PHE A 28 18.24 -1.12 -5.15
C PHE A 28 18.27 -0.11 -6.33
N GLN A 29 17.85 1.13 -6.08
CA GLN A 29 17.84 2.17 -7.11
C GLN A 29 19.23 2.77 -7.35
N LEU A 30 19.98 3.05 -6.28
CA LEU A 30 21.29 3.68 -6.34
C LEU A 30 22.46 2.70 -6.15
N ALA A 31 22.22 1.56 -5.54
CA ALA A 31 23.21 0.53 -5.25
C ALA A 31 22.73 -0.81 -5.80
N LYS A 32 23.68 -1.70 -6.10
CA LYS A 32 23.37 -3.08 -6.52
C LYS A 32 23.46 -4.03 -5.33
N PRO A 33 22.79 -5.19 -5.36
CA PRO A 33 22.99 -6.22 -4.35
C PRO A 33 24.45 -6.67 -4.18
N SER A 34 25.26 -6.51 -5.23
CA SER A 34 26.71 -6.77 -5.21
C SER A 34 27.52 -5.76 -4.38
N ASP A 35 26.95 -4.61 -4.06
CA ASP A 35 27.61 -3.57 -3.27
C ASP A 35 27.44 -3.79 -1.76
N LEU A 36 26.63 -4.79 -1.37
CA LEU A 36 26.51 -5.22 0.02
C LEU A 36 27.83 -5.80 0.52
N LEU A 37 28.06 -5.65 1.82
CA LEU A 37 29.23 -6.24 2.49
C LEU A 37 29.35 -7.74 2.17
N PRO A 38 30.56 -8.25 1.90
CA PRO A 38 30.74 -9.66 1.55
C PRO A 38 30.17 -10.65 2.56
N GLU A 39 30.20 -10.30 3.85
CA GLU A 39 29.64 -11.12 4.92
C GLU A 39 28.11 -11.24 4.81
N LEU A 40 27.42 -10.18 4.39
CA LEU A 40 25.97 -10.19 4.15
C LEU A 40 25.61 -10.95 2.89
N GLN A 41 26.41 -10.81 1.82
CA GLN A 41 26.17 -11.55 0.58
C GLN A 41 26.25 -13.06 0.80
N GLY A 42 27.19 -13.53 1.63
CA GLY A 42 27.31 -14.94 1.98
C GLY A 42 26.18 -15.47 2.88
N ARG A 43 25.55 -14.59 3.66
CA ARG A 43 24.44 -14.95 4.57
C ARG A 43 23.06 -14.80 3.94
N LEU A 44 22.94 -14.04 2.86
CA LEU A 44 21.71 -13.84 2.07
C LEU A 44 21.96 -14.31 0.62
N PRO A 45 22.20 -15.60 0.40
CA PRO A 45 22.64 -16.12 -0.90
C PRO A 45 21.50 -16.16 -1.93
N ILE A 46 20.25 -16.25 -1.47
CA ILE A 46 19.07 -16.32 -2.35
C ILE A 46 18.63 -14.90 -2.66
N ARG A 47 18.56 -14.58 -3.95
CA ARG A 47 18.11 -13.29 -4.45
C ARG A 47 16.84 -13.51 -5.24
N VAL A 48 15.83 -12.70 -4.93
CA VAL A 48 14.53 -12.71 -5.62
C VAL A 48 14.25 -11.28 -6.07
N GLU A 49 13.93 -11.12 -7.35
CA GLU A 49 13.45 -9.86 -7.91
C GLU A 49 11.93 -9.94 -8.03
N LEU A 50 11.24 -8.90 -7.55
CA LEU A 50 9.78 -8.81 -7.64
C LEU A 50 9.41 -8.06 -8.92
N GLU A 51 8.48 -8.64 -9.67
CA GLU A 51 7.91 -8.00 -10.86
C GLU A 51 6.95 -6.87 -10.47
N ALA A 52 6.76 -5.92 -11.40
CA ALA A 52 5.78 -4.86 -11.23
C ALA A 52 4.36 -5.45 -11.24
N LEU A 53 3.48 -4.89 -10.38
CA LEU A 53 2.08 -5.32 -10.32
C LEU A 53 1.33 -4.92 -11.58
N THR A 54 0.55 -5.86 -12.11
CA THR A 54 -0.35 -5.64 -13.24
C THR A 54 -1.72 -5.11 -12.77
N SER A 55 -2.54 -4.61 -13.69
CA SER A 55 -3.92 -4.21 -13.37
C SER A 55 -4.75 -5.36 -12.77
N GLU A 56 -4.54 -6.60 -13.23
CA GLU A 56 -5.22 -7.77 -12.67
C GLU A 56 -4.77 -8.07 -11.23
N ASP A 57 -3.49 -7.88 -10.93
CA ASP A 57 -2.98 -8.04 -9.57
C ASP A 57 -3.58 -6.99 -8.63
N PHE A 58 -3.73 -5.74 -9.09
CA PHE A 58 -4.40 -4.69 -8.33
C PHE A 58 -5.87 -5.02 -8.04
N LYS A 59 -6.60 -5.57 -9.02
CA LYS A 59 -7.98 -6.03 -8.81
C LYS A 59 -8.06 -7.13 -7.76
N ARG A 60 -7.15 -8.11 -7.83
CA ARG A 60 -7.07 -9.18 -6.85
C ARG A 60 -6.77 -8.67 -5.45
N ILE A 61 -5.83 -7.74 -5.30
CA ILE A 61 -5.48 -7.10 -4.03
C ILE A 61 -6.68 -6.35 -3.43
N LEU A 62 -7.53 -5.75 -4.27
CA LEU A 62 -8.73 -5.04 -3.81
C LEU A 62 -9.87 -5.97 -3.37
N LYS A 63 -9.97 -7.19 -3.95
CA LYS A 63 -11.12 -8.09 -3.73
C LYS A 63 -10.81 -9.28 -2.81
N GLU A 64 -9.71 -9.99 -3.05
CA GLU A 64 -9.44 -11.29 -2.45
C GLU A 64 -9.14 -11.25 -0.95
N PRO A 65 -8.30 -10.35 -0.43
CA PRO A 65 -7.93 -10.38 0.99
C PRO A 65 -9.13 -10.21 1.92
N ASP A 66 -9.10 -10.89 3.06
CA ASP A 66 -10.13 -10.77 4.10
C ASP A 66 -10.23 -9.32 4.62
N TYR A 67 -9.10 -8.64 4.70
CA TYR A 67 -8.98 -7.23 5.10
C TYR A 67 -8.57 -6.35 3.91
N SER A 68 -9.26 -6.51 2.76
CA SER A 68 -8.99 -5.64 1.60
C SER A 68 -9.31 -4.19 1.92
N LEU A 69 -8.65 -3.25 1.22
CA LEU A 69 -8.87 -1.81 1.41
C LEU A 69 -10.33 -1.43 1.26
N ILE A 70 -11.02 -1.98 0.26
CA ILE A 70 -12.46 -1.74 0.04
C ILE A 70 -13.25 -2.12 1.30
N LYS A 71 -13.02 -3.31 1.86
CA LYS A 71 -13.73 -3.76 3.06
C LYS A 71 -13.43 -2.91 4.28
N GLN A 72 -12.19 -2.40 4.39
CA GLN A 72 -11.81 -1.50 5.48
C GLN A 72 -12.55 -0.16 5.39
N TYR A 73 -12.61 0.47 4.22
CA TYR A 73 -13.32 1.74 4.04
C TYR A 73 -14.83 1.60 4.15
N VAL A 74 -15.42 0.49 3.66
CA VAL A 74 -16.83 0.17 3.87
C VAL A 74 -17.14 0.05 5.37
N ALA A 75 -16.31 -0.67 6.13
CA ALA A 75 -16.49 -0.81 7.57
C ALA A 75 -16.30 0.52 8.30
N LEU A 76 -15.36 1.36 7.87
CA LEU A 76 -15.10 2.67 8.45
C LEU A 76 -16.30 3.61 8.26
N LEU A 77 -16.80 3.77 7.03
CA LEU A 77 -17.92 4.65 6.76
C LEU A 77 -19.26 4.14 7.33
N LYS A 78 -19.37 2.84 7.53
CA LYS A 78 -20.52 2.25 8.23
C LYS A 78 -20.62 2.72 9.70
N THR A 79 -19.51 3.11 10.35
CA THR A 79 -19.56 3.68 11.71
C THR A 79 -20.30 5.02 11.76
N GLU A 80 -20.29 5.76 10.65
CA GLU A 80 -21.04 7.01 10.47
C GLU A 80 -22.42 6.79 9.82
N ASN A 81 -22.88 5.53 9.74
CA ASN A 81 -24.14 5.13 9.07
C ASN A 81 -24.20 5.48 7.57
N VAL A 82 -23.06 5.57 6.90
CA VAL A 82 -22.97 5.71 5.44
C VAL A 82 -22.75 4.34 4.81
N GLU A 83 -23.58 3.97 3.85
CA GLU A 83 -23.49 2.72 3.12
C GLU A 83 -22.64 2.91 1.86
N LEU A 84 -21.38 2.43 1.87
CA LEU A 84 -20.49 2.55 0.73
C LEU A 84 -20.47 1.23 -0.06
N GLU A 85 -20.66 1.32 -1.38
CA GLU A 85 -20.57 0.18 -2.30
C GLU A 85 -19.63 0.50 -3.46
N PHE A 86 -18.75 -0.44 -3.79
CA PHE A 86 -17.87 -0.33 -4.96
C PHE A 86 -18.44 -1.20 -6.08
N ALA A 87 -18.78 -0.58 -7.19
CA ALA A 87 -19.20 -1.29 -8.40
C ALA A 87 -18.00 -1.95 -9.10
N GLU A 88 -18.22 -3.01 -9.86
CA GLU A 88 -17.16 -3.73 -10.55
C GLU A 88 -16.37 -2.84 -11.52
N ASP A 89 -17.07 -1.98 -12.27
CA ASP A 89 -16.47 -1.00 -13.19
C ASP A 89 -15.62 0.04 -12.44
N GLY A 90 -16.02 0.40 -11.22
CA GLY A 90 -15.23 1.26 -10.34
C GLY A 90 -13.93 0.59 -9.88
N ILE A 91 -13.97 -0.67 -9.46
CA ILE A 91 -12.78 -1.42 -9.07
C ILE A 91 -11.82 -1.56 -10.26
N ASP A 92 -12.35 -1.84 -11.45
CA ASP A 92 -11.57 -1.93 -12.67
C ASP A 92 -10.89 -0.60 -13.03
N ALA A 93 -11.60 0.52 -12.87
CA ALA A 93 -11.04 1.85 -13.10
C ALA A 93 -9.91 2.16 -12.12
N ILE A 94 -10.10 1.91 -10.81
CA ILE A 94 -9.05 2.11 -9.79
C ILE A 94 -7.79 1.28 -10.11
N ALA A 95 -7.95 0.01 -10.48
CA ALA A 95 -6.84 -0.88 -10.80
C ALA A 95 -6.06 -0.42 -12.02
N ASN A 96 -6.75 0.04 -13.08
CA ASN A 96 -6.12 0.54 -14.30
C ASN A 96 -5.34 1.83 -14.02
N ILE A 97 -5.94 2.78 -13.31
CA ILE A 97 -5.29 4.04 -12.92
C ILE A 97 -4.05 3.76 -12.04
N ALA A 98 -4.15 2.84 -11.08
CA ALA A 98 -3.02 2.47 -10.23
C ALA A 98 -1.85 1.88 -11.04
N SER A 99 -2.15 1.03 -12.02
CA SER A 99 -1.16 0.45 -12.93
C SER A 99 -0.52 1.53 -13.82
N GLU A 100 -1.31 2.42 -14.40
CA GLU A 100 -0.83 3.50 -15.25
C GLU A 100 0.05 4.50 -14.51
N VAL A 101 -0.37 4.93 -13.32
CA VAL A 101 0.40 5.88 -12.50
C VAL A 101 1.71 5.24 -12.00
N ASN A 102 1.70 3.94 -11.63
CA ASN A 102 2.93 3.23 -11.27
C ASN A 102 3.90 3.07 -12.46
N ALA A 103 3.39 3.03 -13.68
CA ALA A 103 4.23 2.95 -14.87
C ALA A 103 4.80 4.32 -15.28
N THR A 104 4.07 5.41 -15.04
CA THR A 104 4.42 6.75 -15.55
C THR A 104 5.19 7.60 -14.55
N VAL A 105 4.91 7.48 -13.24
CA VAL A 105 5.53 8.33 -12.21
C VAL A 105 6.61 7.54 -11.47
N GLU A 106 6.23 6.77 -10.48
CA GLU A 106 7.12 5.93 -9.69
C GLU A 106 6.38 4.66 -9.26
N ASN A 107 7.04 3.52 -9.38
CA ASN A 107 6.45 2.25 -8.96
C ASN A 107 6.59 2.08 -7.45
N ILE A 108 5.54 2.43 -6.72
CA ILE A 108 5.42 2.20 -5.27
C ILE A 108 4.58 0.97 -4.93
N GLY A 109 4.28 0.14 -5.93
CA GLY A 109 3.53 -1.10 -5.77
C GLY A 109 2.11 -0.87 -5.26
N ALA A 110 1.63 -1.77 -4.40
CA ALA A 110 0.26 -1.74 -3.88
C ALA A 110 -0.07 -0.52 -3.00
N ARG A 111 0.94 0.20 -2.51
CA ARG A 111 0.72 1.44 -1.75
C ARG A 111 -0.04 2.49 -2.57
N ARG A 112 0.10 2.46 -3.89
CA ARG A 112 -0.64 3.34 -4.80
C ARG A 112 -2.16 3.25 -4.62
N LEU A 113 -2.69 2.06 -4.30
CA LEU A 113 -4.12 1.87 -4.06
C LEU A 113 -4.63 2.66 -2.86
N HIS A 114 -3.84 2.76 -1.77
CA HIS A 114 -4.21 3.59 -0.62
C HIS A 114 -4.38 5.04 -1.03
N THR A 115 -3.39 5.61 -1.72
CA THR A 115 -3.42 7.01 -2.15
C THR A 115 -4.61 7.32 -3.07
N ILE A 116 -4.90 6.41 -4.01
CA ILE A 116 -6.00 6.60 -4.96
C ILE A 116 -7.35 6.51 -4.24
N ILE A 117 -7.57 5.49 -3.41
CA ILE A 117 -8.83 5.31 -2.68
C ILE A 117 -9.04 6.44 -1.68
N GLU A 118 -7.99 6.84 -0.95
CA GLU A 118 -8.05 7.96 -0.01
C GLU A 118 -8.50 9.24 -0.72
N LYS A 119 -7.95 9.52 -1.90
CA LYS A 119 -8.33 10.69 -2.69
C LYS A 119 -9.76 10.62 -3.22
N ILE A 120 -10.22 9.45 -3.69
CA ILE A 120 -11.60 9.25 -4.16
C ILE A 120 -12.59 9.45 -3.02
N LEU A 121 -12.23 9.02 -1.80
CA LEU A 121 -13.10 9.06 -0.63
C LEU A 121 -12.92 10.31 0.24
N ASP A 122 -12.01 11.22 -0.10
CA ASP A 122 -11.68 12.42 0.70
C ASP A 122 -12.93 13.26 1.01
N GLU A 123 -13.69 13.62 -0.03
CA GLU A 123 -14.95 14.38 0.12
C GLU A 123 -16.02 13.62 0.90
N ILE A 124 -16.17 12.30 0.61
CA ILE A 124 -17.13 11.45 1.30
C ILE A 124 -16.78 11.32 2.78
N SER A 125 -15.52 11.09 3.09
CA SER A 125 -15.03 10.93 4.46
C SER A 125 -15.20 12.22 5.27
N PHE A 126 -14.95 13.38 4.64
CA PHE A 126 -15.11 14.68 5.30
C PHE A 126 -16.59 15.01 5.59
N THR A 127 -17.50 14.63 4.68
CA THR A 127 -18.95 14.91 4.82
C THR A 127 -19.74 13.72 5.37
N ALA A 128 -19.08 12.66 5.85
CA ALA A 128 -19.74 11.42 6.26
C ALA A 128 -20.81 11.62 7.35
N THR A 129 -20.54 12.48 8.34
CA THR A 129 -21.49 12.81 9.42
C THR A 129 -22.78 13.46 8.92
N ASP A 130 -22.69 14.25 7.85
CA ASP A 130 -23.84 14.96 7.26
C ASP A 130 -24.64 14.06 6.31
N ARG A 131 -24.05 12.96 5.86
CA ARG A 131 -24.61 11.98 4.92
C ARG A 131 -25.11 10.69 5.58
N ALA A 132 -25.36 10.72 6.88
CA ALA A 132 -25.85 9.56 7.61
C ALA A 132 -27.16 8.99 7.01
N GLY A 133 -27.15 7.71 6.65
CA GLY A 133 -28.29 7.02 6.02
C GLY A 133 -28.24 7.04 4.48
N GLU A 134 -27.25 7.68 3.86
CA GLU A 134 -27.09 7.64 2.40
C GLU A 134 -26.37 6.36 1.95
N LYS A 135 -26.76 5.89 0.75
CA LYS A 135 -26.04 4.84 0.02
C LYS A 135 -25.23 5.47 -1.12
N ILE A 136 -23.92 5.33 -1.07
CA ILE A 136 -22.99 5.89 -2.04
C ILE A 136 -22.39 4.75 -2.87
N ILE A 137 -22.51 4.82 -4.19
CA ILE A 137 -21.97 3.83 -5.12
C ILE A 137 -20.80 4.45 -5.86
N ILE A 138 -19.60 3.83 -5.70
CA ILE A 138 -18.39 4.22 -6.42
C ILE A 138 -18.35 3.46 -7.73
N ASN A 139 -18.79 4.12 -8.79
CA ASN A 139 -18.72 3.63 -10.16
C ASN A 139 -17.60 4.35 -10.94
N LYS A 140 -17.37 3.94 -12.19
CA LYS A 140 -16.36 4.54 -13.05
C LYS A 140 -16.57 6.05 -13.23
N GLU A 141 -17.81 6.50 -13.44
CA GLU A 141 -18.12 7.93 -13.64
C GLU A 141 -17.74 8.78 -12.42
N TYR A 142 -17.97 8.25 -11.21
CA TYR A 142 -17.60 8.89 -9.97
C TYR A 142 -16.05 9.03 -9.86
N ILE A 143 -15.34 7.99 -10.25
CA ILE A 143 -13.87 7.95 -10.22
C ILE A 143 -13.30 8.96 -11.24
N ASP A 144 -13.77 8.93 -12.48
CA ASP A 144 -13.31 9.82 -13.54
C ASP A 144 -13.51 11.29 -13.13
N LYS A 145 -14.66 11.63 -12.55
CA LYS A 145 -14.95 12.99 -12.08
C LYS A 145 -13.99 13.47 -10.97
N ASN A 146 -13.66 12.61 -10.04
CA ASN A 146 -12.81 12.97 -8.88
C ASN A 146 -11.31 12.86 -9.19
N LEU A 147 -10.92 12.05 -10.17
CA LEU A 147 -9.53 11.84 -10.55
C LEU A 147 -9.06 12.64 -11.77
N ASP A 148 -9.96 13.23 -12.57
CA ASP A 148 -9.62 14.08 -13.71
C ASP A 148 -8.68 15.26 -13.31
N SER A 149 -8.79 15.73 -12.07
CA SER A 149 -7.88 16.70 -11.47
C SER A 149 -6.49 16.10 -11.16
N LEU A 150 -6.44 14.81 -10.85
CA LEU A 150 -5.21 14.10 -10.47
C LEU A 150 -4.35 13.68 -11.68
N VAL A 151 -5.00 13.34 -12.78
CA VAL A 151 -4.29 12.94 -14.02
C VAL A 151 -3.72 14.17 -14.74
N LYS A 152 -4.34 15.34 -14.58
CA LYS A 152 -3.90 16.61 -15.18
C LYS A 152 -2.78 17.32 -14.41
N ASP A 153 -2.69 17.11 -13.10
CA ASP A 153 -1.61 17.65 -12.28
C ASP A 153 -0.40 16.68 -12.30
N THR A 154 0.51 16.93 -13.23
CA THR A 154 1.81 16.24 -13.35
C THR A 154 2.71 16.43 -12.10
N ASP A 155 2.24 17.12 -11.09
CA ASP A 155 2.93 17.43 -9.83
C ASP A 155 2.55 16.46 -8.70
N LEU A 156 1.92 15.32 -9.05
CA LEU A 156 1.53 14.25 -8.10
C LEU A 156 2.71 13.68 -7.29
N SER A 157 3.93 13.86 -7.76
CA SER A 157 5.14 13.47 -7.03
C SER A 157 5.34 14.26 -5.72
N LYS A 158 4.70 15.43 -5.56
CA LYS A 158 4.82 16.28 -4.36
C LYS A 158 3.80 15.97 -3.26
N PHE A 159 2.75 15.22 -3.58
CA PHE A 159 1.69 14.85 -2.62
C PHE A 159 1.74 13.39 -2.18
N ILE A 160 2.73 12.63 -2.67
CA ILE A 160 2.89 11.21 -2.37
C ILE A 160 4.23 11.05 -1.65
N LEU A 161 4.26 11.38 -0.40
CA LEU A 161 5.28 10.98 0.56
C LEU A 161 4.67 9.98 1.53
#